data_7794c850ba9f021efb397cda838a4e81
#
_entry.id   7794c850ba9f021efb397cda838a4e81
#
_cell.length_a   1.000
_cell.length_b   1.000
_cell.length_c   1.000
_cell.angle_alpha   90.00
_cell.angle_beta   90.00
_cell.angle_gamma   90.00
#
_symmetry.space_group_name_H-M   'P 1'
#
loop_
_entity.id
_entity.type
_entity.pdbx_description
1 polymer ?
#
loop_
_entity_poly.entity_id
_entity_poly.type
_entity_poly.pdbx_seq_one_letter_code
_entity_poly.pdbx_strand_id
1 'polypeptide(L)'
;MTAFQRHRGATLPALALTAAIGLGAVSACSGSGTPAPTTSTSTSGGSQSSSPSGPTGSTASTVRLAAVGDMNNDGNTSPTSATGEVASSILAANPELVLGLGDYQYPKGTCSALVEDYDKVWGKVLPLMFHIAGPNHDWNSTSDEEGYRRHFAGTCPGQTTGPSALVRSEHTPVGPGDFWSRDVGAWHLVGLSTGLWRFDQGKAEAMTRTLDRDLAAAKARGKYLLVAYHDPYFTSTTDQHGPDKAVKPWVDVIDKYDVRLTLSASQHNYERSCPILESDACTPDTGPGTTAFNVSTGGVNLRSFVNKPPYIVKRFSDTYGWLALSLHPDGSFDWRYHPVVGSSTDSGTRPAPRE
;
A
#
# COMPACT_ATOMS: atom_id res chain seq x y z
N MET A 1 38.68 -28.36 -29.26
CA MET A 1 38.09 -29.60 -29.83
C MET A 1 37.59 -30.43 -28.67
N THR A 2 36.28 -30.41 -28.40
CA THR A 2 35.60 -31.52 -27.70
C THR A 2 34.08 -31.20 -27.79
N ALA A 3 33.32 -32.22 -28.05
CA ALA A 3 32.05 -32.29 -28.72
C ALA A 3 30.81 -31.79 -27.96
N PHE A 4 29.88 -31.19 -28.71
CA PHE A 4 28.49 -30.99 -28.39
C PHE A 4 27.73 -32.31 -28.28
N GLN A 5 27.03 -32.58 -27.20
CA GLN A 5 26.03 -33.65 -27.13
C GLN A 5 24.63 -33.04 -27.00
N ARG A 6 23.82 -33.21 -28.04
CA ARG A 6 22.39 -32.90 -28.09
C ARG A 6 21.61 -34.03 -27.43
N HIS A 7 20.78 -33.74 -26.43
CA HIS A 7 19.71 -34.64 -26.01
C HIS A 7 18.37 -34.24 -26.57
N ARG A 8 17.75 -35.25 -27.19
CA ARG A 8 16.45 -35.19 -27.90
C ARG A 8 15.30 -35.17 -26.91
N GLY A 9 14.21 -34.52 -27.32
CA GLY A 9 12.98 -34.34 -26.57
C GLY A 9 12.19 -35.66 -26.34
N ALA A 10 11.42 -35.63 -25.27
CA ALA A 10 10.36 -36.59 -25.00
C ALA A 10 9.03 -35.83 -24.94
N THR A 11 8.15 -36.19 -25.87
CA THR A 11 6.75 -35.77 -25.95
C THR A 11 5.91 -36.60 -24.97
N LEU A 12 5.09 -35.98 -24.15
CA LEU A 12 4.05 -36.62 -23.32
C LEU A 12 2.65 -36.26 -23.83
N PRO A 13 1.67 -37.20 -23.80
CA PRO A 13 0.37 -37.04 -24.43
C PRO A 13 -0.63 -36.24 -23.59
N ALA A 14 -1.53 -35.54 -24.27
CA ALA A 14 -2.64 -34.81 -23.70
C ALA A 14 -3.72 -35.75 -23.14
N LEU A 15 -4.14 -35.49 -21.91
CA LEU A 15 -5.34 -36.09 -21.31
C LEU A 15 -6.50 -35.15 -21.48
N ALA A 16 -7.53 -35.60 -22.20
CA ALA A 16 -8.82 -34.92 -22.32
C ALA A 16 -9.68 -35.23 -21.08
N LEU A 17 -10.18 -34.18 -20.42
CA LEU A 17 -11.14 -34.30 -19.32
C LEU A 17 -12.49 -33.76 -19.79
N THR A 18 -13.49 -34.67 -19.88
CA THR A 18 -14.88 -34.39 -20.25
C THR A 18 -15.63 -33.74 -19.08
N ALA A 19 -16.30 -32.63 -19.36
CA ALA A 19 -17.19 -31.94 -18.43
C ALA A 19 -18.58 -32.58 -18.47
N ALA A 20 -19.14 -32.93 -17.31
CA ALA A 20 -20.53 -33.31 -17.12
C ALA A 20 -21.36 -32.11 -16.64
N ILE A 21 -22.40 -31.79 -17.39
CA ILE A 21 -23.37 -30.74 -17.08
C ILE A 21 -24.49 -31.35 -16.23
N GLY A 22 -24.66 -30.85 -15.02
CA GLY A 22 -25.81 -31.18 -14.16
C GLY A 22 -26.81 -30.02 -14.13
N LEU A 23 -27.99 -30.21 -14.74
CA LEU A 23 -29.17 -29.36 -14.57
C LEU A 23 -29.84 -29.68 -13.23
N GLY A 24 -30.05 -28.68 -12.38
CA GLY A 24 -30.86 -28.74 -11.17
C GLY A 24 -32.03 -27.76 -11.25
N ALA A 25 -33.23 -28.27 -11.11
CA ALA A 25 -34.49 -27.59 -11.34
C ALA A 25 -34.90 -26.63 -10.21
N VAL A 26 -35.59 -25.58 -10.65
CA VAL A 26 -36.24 -24.54 -9.83
C VAL A 26 -37.54 -25.08 -9.21
N SER A 27 -37.81 -24.79 -7.96
CA SER A 27 -39.15 -24.95 -7.35
C SER A 27 -39.59 -23.61 -6.77
N ALA A 28 -40.68 -23.10 -7.32
CA ALA A 28 -41.38 -21.92 -6.85
C ALA A 28 -42.44 -22.32 -5.81
N CYS A 29 -42.54 -21.54 -4.74
CA CYS A 29 -43.75 -21.54 -3.88
C CYS A 29 -44.26 -20.12 -3.70
N SER A 30 -45.42 -19.88 -4.23
CA SER A 30 -46.29 -18.72 -4.05
C SER A 30 -47.09 -18.84 -2.75
N GLY A 31 -47.23 -17.74 -2.02
CA GLY A 31 -48.14 -17.62 -0.86
C GLY A 31 -48.62 -16.19 -0.72
N SER A 32 -49.85 -16.00 -1.16
CA SER A 32 -50.66 -14.77 -1.05
C SER A 32 -51.27 -14.59 0.34
N GLY A 33 -51.38 -13.35 0.80
CA GLY A 33 -52.14 -13.01 2.00
C GLY A 33 -52.20 -11.52 2.28
N THR A 34 -53.25 -10.87 1.76
CA THR A 34 -53.71 -9.54 2.20
C THR A 34 -54.68 -9.72 3.37
N PRO A 35 -54.80 -8.80 4.33
CA PRO A 35 -56.00 -7.99 4.44
C PRO A 35 -55.79 -6.51 4.77
N ALA A 36 -56.72 -5.69 4.33
CA ALA A 36 -56.96 -4.29 4.60
C ALA A 36 -57.91 -4.13 5.83
N PRO A 37 -58.45 -2.91 6.09
CA PRO A 37 -57.86 -1.74 6.74
C PRO A 37 -58.61 -1.38 8.04
N THR A 38 -58.10 -0.50 8.90
CA THR A 38 -58.90 0.22 9.88
C THR A 38 -58.55 1.70 9.92
N THR A 39 -59.60 2.46 9.69
CA THR A 39 -59.74 3.91 9.85
C THR A 39 -59.84 4.32 11.32
N SER A 40 -59.21 5.46 11.70
CA SER A 40 -59.78 6.45 12.61
C SER A 40 -58.96 7.76 12.70
N THR A 41 -59.55 8.77 12.23
CA THR A 41 -59.91 10.08 12.81
C THR A 41 -58.79 11.09 13.17
N SER A 42 -58.93 12.19 12.49
CA SER A 42 -58.31 13.50 12.59
C SER A 42 -58.32 14.16 13.97
N THR A 43 -57.23 14.90 14.28
CA THR A 43 -57.36 16.20 14.97
C THR A 43 -56.25 17.14 14.48
N SER A 44 -56.68 18.35 14.17
CA SER A 44 -55.98 19.52 13.68
C SER A 44 -55.05 20.15 14.73
N GLY A 45 -53.92 20.72 14.28
CA GLY A 45 -53.21 21.75 15.07
C GLY A 45 -51.81 22.05 14.60
N GLY A 46 -51.62 23.22 14.03
CA GLY A 46 -50.35 23.96 14.11
C GLY A 46 -49.34 23.83 12.98
N SER A 47 -49.47 24.70 11.99
CA SER A 47 -48.39 25.01 11.03
C SER A 47 -47.18 25.63 11.74
N GLN A 48 -46.09 24.86 11.79
CA GLN A 48 -44.76 25.46 11.89
C GLN A 48 -43.98 25.10 10.62
N SER A 49 -43.62 26.15 9.91
CA SER A 49 -42.72 26.10 8.76
C SER A 49 -41.33 25.67 9.23
N SER A 50 -41.01 24.39 9.07
CA SER A 50 -39.66 23.88 9.17
C SER A 50 -39.03 23.96 7.78
N SER A 51 -38.09 24.86 7.61
CA SER A 51 -37.18 24.86 6.47
C SER A 51 -36.50 23.49 6.38
N PRO A 52 -36.32 22.89 5.20
CA PRO A 52 -35.58 21.65 5.08
C PRO A 52 -34.15 21.94 5.47
N SER A 53 -33.70 21.33 6.57
CA SER A 53 -32.28 21.20 6.90
C SER A 53 -31.65 20.44 5.75
N GLY A 54 -30.80 21.12 4.98
CA GLY A 54 -29.97 20.48 3.97
C GLY A 54 -29.16 19.32 4.60
N PRO A 55 -28.70 18.35 3.81
CA PRO A 55 -27.95 17.23 4.34
C PRO A 55 -26.77 17.79 5.10
N THR A 56 -26.69 17.50 6.39
CA THR A 56 -25.50 17.73 7.21
C THR A 56 -24.37 16.93 6.58
N GLY A 57 -23.58 17.61 5.74
CA GLY A 57 -22.36 17.03 5.17
C GLY A 57 -21.51 16.53 6.34
N SER A 58 -21.29 15.24 6.42
CA SER A 58 -20.26 14.65 7.25
C SER A 58 -18.96 15.39 6.89
N THR A 59 -18.46 16.24 7.78
CA THR A 59 -17.15 16.87 7.60
C THR A 59 -16.13 15.75 7.69
N ALA A 60 -15.71 15.23 6.53
CA ALA A 60 -14.66 14.25 6.48
C ALA A 60 -13.43 14.80 7.21
N SER A 61 -12.91 14.06 8.18
CA SER A 61 -11.77 14.48 8.99
C SER A 61 -10.46 14.29 8.19
N THR A 62 -9.45 15.08 8.55
CA THR A 62 -8.08 14.83 8.12
C THR A 62 -7.61 13.48 8.65
N VAL A 63 -6.99 12.66 7.81
CA VAL A 63 -6.44 11.35 8.17
C VAL A 63 -4.92 11.48 8.37
N ARG A 64 -4.41 11.02 9.51
CA ARG A 64 -2.98 11.06 9.85
C ARG A 64 -2.38 9.67 9.69
N LEU A 65 -1.38 9.54 8.85
CA LEU A 65 -0.68 8.28 8.64
C LEU A 65 0.84 8.43 8.73
N ALA A 66 1.52 7.35 9.07
CA ALA A 66 2.97 7.20 8.98
C ALA A 66 3.32 6.24 7.85
N ALA A 67 4.44 6.48 7.16
CA ALA A 67 4.96 5.59 6.13
C ALA A 67 6.45 5.33 6.34
N VAL A 68 6.88 4.07 6.18
CA VAL A 68 8.27 3.64 6.36
C VAL A 68 8.49 2.26 5.71
N GLY A 69 9.67 2.03 5.15
CA GLY A 69 10.14 0.74 4.65
C GLY A 69 11.61 0.50 4.96
N ASP A 70 12.13 -0.68 4.61
CA ASP A 70 13.52 -1.11 4.83
C ASP A 70 13.91 -1.04 6.32
N MET A 71 13.32 -1.93 7.12
CA MET A 71 13.16 -1.67 8.54
C MET A 71 14.23 -2.30 9.43
N ASN A 72 14.35 -3.63 9.51
CA ASN A 72 15.16 -4.29 10.54
C ASN A 72 16.23 -5.23 9.99
N ASN A 73 17.36 -5.33 10.67
CA ASN A 73 18.45 -6.25 10.37
C ASN A 73 18.42 -7.46 11.29
N ASP A 74 19.01 -8.58 10.82
CA ASP A 74 19.21 -9.81 11.56
C ASP A 74 19.93 -9.57 12.90
N GLY A 75 19.43 -10.20 13.95
CA GLY A 75 19.93 -10.05 15.32
C GLY A 75 19.65 -8.69 15.98
N ASN A 76 18.97 -7.77 15.31
CA ASN A 76 18.65 -6.47 15.90
C ASN A 76 17.32 -6.51 16.67
N THR A 77 17.44 -6.60 17.99
CA THR A 77 16.31 -6.62 18.93
C THR A 77 16.29 -5.40 19.84
N SER A 78 17.16 -4.43 19.60
CA SER A 78 17.34 -3.28 20.50
C SER A 78 16.34 -2.15 20.22
N PRO A 79 15.58 -1.70 21.21
CA PRO A 79 14.71 -0.54 21.07
C PRO A 79 15.47 0.80 20.96
N THR A 80 16.78 0.81 21.22
CA THR A 80 17.66 1.99 21.10
C THR A 80 18.54 1.97 19.85
N SER A 81 18.32 1.00 18.96
CA SER A 81 18.89 1.03 17.61
C SER A 81 18.16 2.05 16.74
N ALA A 82 18.72 2.44 15.60
CA ALA A 82 18.07 3.37 14.68
C ALA A 82 16.64 2.91 14.33
N THR A 83 16.45 1.63 14.01
CA THR A 83 15.11 1.07 13.72
C THR A 83 14.19 1.09 14.94
N GLY A 84 14.71 0.81 16.14
CA GLY A 84 13.95 0.87 17.39
C GLY A 84 13.48 2.28 17.74
N GLU A 85 14.34 3.26 17.52
CA GLU A 85 14.00 4.66 17.70
C GLU A 85 12.98 5.13 16.67
N VAL A 86 13.05 4.68 15.40
CA VAL A 86 12.03 4.95 14.38
C VAL A 86 10.67 4.39 14.80
N ALA A 87 10.61 3.12 15.20
CA ALA A 87 9.37 2.49 15.68
C ALA A 87 8.77 3.24 16.88
N SER A 88 9.62 3.63 17.84
CA SER A 88 9.21 4.39 19.04
C SER A 88 8.69 5.79 18.69
N SER A 89 9.33 6.47 17.73
CA SER A 89 8.91 7.79 17.23
C SER A 89 7.55 7.74 16.55
N ILE A 90 7.30 6.70 15.74
CA ILE A 90 5.98 6.49 15.11
C ILE A 90 4.90 6.30 16.18
N LEU A 91 5.14 5.44 17.18
CA LEU A 91 4.19 5.22 18.27
C LEU A 91 3.91 6.49 19.06
N ALA A 92 4.93 7.29 19.35
CA ALA A 92 4.79 8.56 20.07
C ALA A 92 3.97 9.59 19.28
N ALA A 93 4.05 9.57 17.95
CA ALA A 93 3.25 10.44 17.07
C ALA A 93 1.78 10.02 16.97
N ASN A 94 1.44 8.81 17.39
CA ASN A 94 0.08 8.26 17.44
C ASN A 94 -0.69 8.45 16.12
N PRO A 95 -0.21 7.92 14.98
CA PRO A 95 -0.93 7.98 13.72
C PRO A 95 -2.19 7.10 13.77
N GLU A 96 -3.16 7.37 12.89
CA GLU A 96 -4.37 6.53 12.76
C GLU A 96 -4.06 5.21 12.06
N LEU A 97 -3.08 5.21 11.17
CA LEU A 97 -2.56 4.01 10.51
C LEU A 97 -1.09 4.18 10.12
N VAL A 98 -0.42 3.06 9.92
CA VAL A 98 0.96 2.99 9.43
C VAL A 98 0.98 2.23 8.10
N LEU A 99 1.66 2.76 7.09
CA LEU A 99 1.97 2.07 5.85
C LEU A 99 3.38 1.49 5.94
N GLY A 100 3.45 0.18 6.08
CA GLY A 100 4.70 -0.58 5.96
C GLY A 100 5.00 -0.81 4.47
N LEU A 101 6.09 -0.25 3.98
CA LEU A 101 6.40 -0.19 2.55
C LEU A 101 7.27 -1.35 2.06
N GLY A 102 7.34 -2.44 2.80
CA GLY A 102 8.10 -3.64 2.45
C GLY A 102 9.51 -3.70 3.04
N ASP A 103 10.15 -4.86 2.86
CA ASP A 103 11.45 -5.22 3.40
C ASP A 103 11.54 -5.03 4.92
N TYR A 104 10.72 -5.85 5.62
CA TYR A 104 10.55 -5.75 7.08
C TYR A 104 11.75 -6.28 7.85
N GLN A 105 12.36 -7.37 7.34
CA GLN A 105 13.45 -8.06 8.03
C GLN A 105 14.53 -8.51 7.05
N TYR A 106 15.77 -8.08 7.28
CA TYR A 106 16.95 -8.45 6.52
C TYR A 106 17.73 -9.56 7.24
N PRO A 107 18.46 -10.45 6.52
CA PRO A 107 18.46 -10.54 5.06
C PRO A 107 17.24 -11.24 4.47
N LYS A 108 16.36 -11.84 5.29
CA LYS A 108 15.17 -12.60 4.86
C LYS A 108 14.06 -12.53 5.90
N GLY A 109 12.84 -12.24 5.45
CA GLY A 109 11.61 -12.26 6.24
C GLY A 109 11.10 -13.68 6.53
N THR A 110 11.93 -14.54 7.13
CA THR A 110 11.47 -15.85 7.63
C THR A 110 10.61 -15.68 8.87
N CYS A 111 9.75 -16.65 9.18
CA CYS A 111 8.98 -16.63 10.43
C CYS A 111 9.85 -16.43 11.66
N SER A 112 11.00 -17.15 11.78
CA SER A 112 11.88 -17.01 12.94
C SER A 112 12.46 -15.61 13.03
N ALA A 113 13.03 -15.07 11.96
CA ALA A 113 13.61 -13.73 11.96
C ALA A 113 12.57 -12.62 12.24
N LEU A 114 11.37 -12.76 11.68
CA LEU A 114 10.29 -11.83 11.98
C LEU A 114 9.82 -11.89 13.43
N VAL A 115 9.70 -13.08 14.02
CA VAL A 115 9.24 -13.23 15.41
C VAL A 115 10.36 -12.93 16.42
N GLU A 116 11.59 -13.36 16.13
CA GLU A 116 12.70 -13.28 17.09
C GLU A 116 13.39 -11.91 17.09
N ASP A 117 13.43 -11.22 15.93
CA ASP A 117 14.08 -9.92 15.77
C ASP A 117 13.09 -8.79 15.50
N TYR A 118 12.36 -8.83 14.40
CA TYR A 118 11.47 -7.73 13.99
C TYR A 118 10.40 -7.41 15.04
N ASP A 119 9.72 -8.40 15.59
CA ASP A 119 8.66 -8.20 16.58
C ASP A 119 9.15 -7.57 17.89
N LYS A 120 10.43 -7.75 18.25
CA LYS A 120 11.01 -7.12 19.44
C LYS A 120 11.08 -5.60 19.29
N VAL A 121 11.20 -5.13 18.06
CA VAL A 121 11.35 -3.72 17.72
C VAL A 121 10.01 -3.13 17.23
N TRP A 122 9.37 -3.79 16.26
CA TRP A 122 8.20 -3.27 15.56
C TRP A 122 6.86 -3.83 16.04
N GLY A 123 6.88 -4.85 16.90
CA GLY A 123 5.66 -5.56 17.31
C GLY A 123 4.56 -4.67 17.89
N LYS A 124 4.91 -3.53 18.53
CA LYS A 124 3.94 -2.55 19.03
C LYS A 124 3.31 -1.69 17.93
N VAL A 125 3.95 -1.58 16.76
CA VAL A 125 3.45 -0.82 15.60
C VAL A 125 2.52 -1.68 14.75
N LEU A 126 2.72 -3.00 14.73
CA LEU A 126 1.96 -3.95 13.91
C LEU A 126 0.43 -3.81 13.99
N PRO A 127 -0.18 -3.53 15.16
CA PRO A 127 -1.63 -3.34 15.23
C PRO A 127 -2.21 -2.23 14.34
N LEU A 128 -1.37 -1.27 13.93
CA LEU A 128 -1.74 -0.14 13.07
C LEU A 128 -1.26 -0.31 11.63
N MET A 129 -0.47 -1.36 11.32
CA MET A 129 0.30 -1.46 10.09
C MET A 129 -0.46 -2.14 8.97
N PHE A 130 -0.78 -1.37 7.93
CA PHE A 130 -1.12 -1.86 6.60
C PHE A 130 0.18 -2.10 5.84
N HIS A 131 0.34 -3.29 5.27
CA HIS A 131 1.64 -3.75 4.79
C HIS A 131 1.60 -4.17 3.32
N ILE A 132 2.74 -4.06 2.64
CA ILE A 132 3.01 -4.58 1.29
C ILE A 132 4.34 -5.33 1.31
N ALA A 133 4.53 -6.30 0.43
CA ALA A 133 5.78 -7.06 0.37
C ALA A 133 6.77 -6.46 -0.62
N GLY A 134 8.03 -6.38 -0.22
CA GLY A 134 9.18 -6.18 -1.11
C GLY A 134 9.58 -7.48 -1.82
N PRO A 135 10.24 -7.43 -3.00
CA PRO A 135 10.50 -8.61 -3.80
C PRO A 135 11.69 -9.46 -3.32
N ASN A 136 12.57 -8.94 -2.52
CA ASN A 136 13.87 -9.56 -2.23
C ASN A 136 14.04 -10.05 -0.80
N HIS A 137 13.48 -9.36 0.19
CA HIS A 137 13.62 -9.74 1.59
C HIS A 137 12.35 -10.37 2.17
N ASP A 138 11.16 -9.90 1.76
CA ASP A 138 9.89 -10.46 2.21
C ASP A 138 9.51 -11.73 1.44
N TRP A 139 9.81 -11.79 0.13
CA TRP A 139 9.52 -12.95 -0.73
C TRP A 139 10.52 -14.10 -0.58
N ASN A 140 11.52 -13.99 0.26
CA ASN A 140 12.60 -14.98 0.36
C ASN A 140 13.23 -15.33 -1.02
N SER A 141 14.17 -16.26 -1.05
CA SER A 141 14.85 -16.68 -2.30
C SER A 141 14.05 -17.65 -3.18
N THR A 142 12.81 -17.98 -2.81
CA THR A 142 12.04 -19.09 -3.41
C THR A 142 10.78 -18.64 -4.15
N SER A 143 10.60 -17.37 -4.45
CA SER A 143 9.36 -16.81 -5.03
C SER A 143 8.08 -17.06 -4.20
N ASP A 144 8.25 -17.44 -2.93
CA ASP A 144 7.18 -17.59 -1.99
C ASP A 144 7.42 -16.64 -0.81
N GLU A 145 6.48 -15.84 -0.47
CA GLU A 145 6.50 -14.93 0.67
C GLU A 145 5.93 -15.58 1.95
N GLU A 146 6.17 -16.88 2.14
CA GLU A 146 5.52 -17.65 3.21
C GLU A 146 5.80 -17.05 4.60
N GLY A 147 7.04 -16.68 4.90
CA GLY A 147 7.40 -16.07 6.19
C GLY A 147 6.65 -14.77 6.43
N TYR A 148 6.68 -13.87 5.46
CA TYR A 148 5.95 -12.62 5.47
C TYR A 148 4.44 -12.85 5.63
N ARG A 149 3.82 -13.67 4.76
CA ARG A 149 2.36 -13.95 4.80
C ARG A 149 1.93 -14.54 6.13
N ARG A 150 2.69 -15.50 6.65
CA ARG A 150 2.38 -16.14 7.93
C ARG A 150 2.51 -15.18 9.10
N HIS A 151 3.54 -14.33 9.09
CA HIS A 151 3.75 -13.35 10.13
C HIS A 151 2.60 -12.32 10.17
N PHE A 152 2.27 -11.72 9.05
CA PHE A 152 1.17 -10.75 9.00
C PHE A 152 -0.22 -11.38 9.15
N ALA A 153 -0.36 -12.69 8.91
CA ALA A 153 -1.55 -13.45 9.28
C ALA A 153 -1.59 -13.84 10.76
N GLY A 154 -0.50 -13.66 11.51
CA GLY A 154 -0.42 -14.06 12.93
C GLY A 154 -0.26 -15.57 13.12
N THR A 155 0.35 -16.29 12.16
CA THR A 155 0.43 -17.76 12.15
C THR A 155 1.86 -18.29 12.20
N CYS A 156 2.88 -17.44 12.38
CA CYS A 156 4.24 -17.89 12.62
C CYS A 156 4.36 -18.60 13.98
N PRO A 157 5.17 -19.68 14.10
CA PRO A 157 5.41 -20.35 15.38
C PRO A 157 5.96 -19.37 16.42
N GLY A 158 5.40 -19.37 17.62
CA GLY A 158 5.85 -18.53 18.74
C GLY A 158 5.48 -17.06 18.65
N GLN A 159 4.77 -16.64 17.61
CA GLN A 159 4.35 -15.25 17.43
C GLN A 159 3.33 -14.82 18.51
N THR A 160 3.60 -13.70 19.17
CA THR A 160 2.72 -13.11 20.20
C THR A 160 2.22 -11.72 19.83
N THR A 161 2.76 -11.13 18.76
CA THR A 161 2.41 -9.81 18.23
C THR A 161 1.81 -9.99 16.83
N GLY A 162 1.20 -8.95 16.29
CA GLY A 162 0.68 -8.98 14.91
C GLY A 162 -0.30 -7.86 14.63
N PRO A 163 -0.75 -7.75 13.37
CA PRO A 163 -1.78 -6.80 12.98
C PRO A 163 -3.05 -6.97 13.82
N SER A 164 -3.74 -5.87 14.10
CA SER A 164 -5.04 -5.91 14.80
C SER A 164 -6.08 -6.69 13.97
N ALA A 165 -7.16 -7.14 14.63
CA ALA A 165 -8.26 -7.79 13.92
C ALA A 165 -8.86 -6.85 12.84
N LEU A 166 -8.92 -5.54 13.12
CA LEU A 166 -9.36 -4.53 12.16
C LEU A 166 -8.42 -4.49 10.94
N VAL A 167 -7.11 -4.33 11.16
CA VAL A 167 -6.14 -4.32 10.05
C VAL A 167 -6.25 -5.61 9.23
N ARG A 168 -6.29 -6.78 9.87
CA ARG A 168 -6.46 -8.06 9.16
C ARG A 168 -7.74 -8.16 8.35
N SER A 169 -8.88 -7.69 8.90
CA SER A 169 -10.17 -7.77 8.19
C SER A 169 -10.24 -6.80 7.00
N GLU A 170 -9.60 -5.65 7.10
CA GLU A 170 -9.57 -4.63 6.04
C GLU A 170 -8.43 -4.85 5.04
N HIS A 171 -7.39 -5.56 5.44
CA HIS A 171 -6.29 -6.01 4.59
C HIS A 171 -6.61 -7.35 3.88
N THR A 172 -7.88 -7.72 3.79
CA THR A 172 -8.27 -8.91 3.02
C THR A 172 -7.86 -8.70 1.57
N PRO A 173 -7.07 -9.59 0.97
CA PRO A 173 -6.67 -9.48 -0.42
C PRO A 173 -7.90 -9.45 -1.31
N VAL A 174 -8.15 -8.32 -1.96
CA VAL A 174 -9.29 -8.14 -2.90
C VAL A 174 -8.93 -8.67 -4.29
N GLY A 175 -7.66 -9.07 -4.47
CA GLY A 175 -7.12 -9.47 -5.76
C GLY A 175 -5.90 -10.39 -5.64
N PRO A 176 -5.22 -10.67 -6.74
CA PRO A 176 -4.07 -11.55 -6.75
C PRO A 176 -2.90 -10.93 -5.97
N GLY A 177 -2.28 -11.74 -5.10
CA GLY A 177 -1.00 -11.43 -4.44
C GLY A 177 -1.01 -10.15 -3.63
N ASP A 178 -1.51 -10.18 -2.40
CA ASP A 178 -1.44 -9.09 -1.40
C ASP A 178 -1.89 -7.69 -1.87
N PHE A 179 -2.76 -7.63 -2.87
CA PHE A 179 -3.48 -6.42 -3.20
C PHE A 179 -4.50 -6.12 -2.10
N TRP A 180 -4.46 -4.92 -1.56
CA TRP A 180 -5.50 -4.41 -0.69
C TRP A 180 -5.87 -2.98 -1.08
N SER A 181 -7.12 -2.61 -0.82
CA SER A 181 -7.56 -1.22 -0.93
C SER A 181 -8.59 -0.88 0.13
N ARG A 182 -8.65 0.38 0.53
CA ARG A 182 -9.64 0.87 1.48
C ARG A 182 -9.90 2.36 1.34
N ASP A 183 -11.13 2.75 1.68
CA ASP A 183 -11.49 4.16 1.84
C ASP A 183 -11.16 4.64 3.26
N VAL A 184 -10.46 5.77 3.38
CA VAL A 184 -10.16 6.45 4.64
C VAL A 184 -10.50 7.92 4.47
N GLY A 185 -11.58 8.38 5.09
CA GLY A 185 -12.09 9.72 4.85
C GLY A 185 -12.40 9.98 3.37
N ALA A 186 -11.86 11.06 2.82
CA ALA A 186 -12.00 11.41 1.40
C ALA A 186 -11.00 10.68 0.48
N TRP A 187 -10.11 9.85 1.03
CA TRP A 187 -9.06 9.19 0.30
C TRP A 187 -9.34 7.71 0.11
N HIS A 188 -8.79 7.16 -0.96
CA HIS A 188 -8.74 5.74 -1.26
C HIS A 188 -7.27 5.31 -1.32
N LEU A 189 -6.89 4.37 -0.45
CA LEU A 189 -5.53 3.87 -0.29
C LEU A 189 -5.45 2.48 -0.91
N VAL A 190 -4.36 2.23 -1.65
CA VAL A 190 -4.09 0.94 -2.31
C VAL A 190 -2.67 0.49 -1.98
N GLY A 191 -2.50 -0.80 -1.68
CA GLY A 191 -1.20 -1.44 -1.52
C GLY A 191 -0.98 -2.55 -2.54
N LEU A 192 0.23 -2.58 -3.13
CA LEU A 192 0.65 -3.51 -4.19
C LEU A 192 2.00 -4.15 -3.83
N SER A 193 2.11 -5.47 -3.95
CA SER A 193 3.38 -6.18 -3.75
C SER A 193 4.15 -6.31 -5.06
N THR A 194 5.30 -5.64 -5.15
CA THR A 194 6.13 -5.59 -6.38
C THR A 194 6.79 -6.91 -6.74
N GLY A 195 6.95 -7.82 -5.78
CA GLY A 195 7.50 -9.16 -6.03
C GLY A 195 6.80 -9.95 -7.14
N LEU A 196 5.54 -9.66 -7.42
CA LEU A 196 4.80 -10.31 -8.51
C LEU A 196 5.45 -10.08 -9.88
N TRP A 197 5.98 -8.90 -10.17
CA TRP A 197 6.66 -8.62 -11.44
C TRP A 197 7.92 -9.46 -11.63
N ARG A 198 8.54 -9.86 -10.53
CA ARG A 198 9.75 -10.68 -10.55
C ARG A 198 9.48 -12.19 -10.57
N PHE A 199 8.41 -12.63 -9.91
CA PHE A 199 8.19 -14.06 -9.65
C PHE A 199 6.92 -14.64 -10.29
N ASP A 200 5.91 -13.81 -10.60
CA ASP A 200 4.64 -14.27 -11.20
C ASP A 200 4.01 -13.17 -12.05
N GLN A 201 4.52 -13.03 -13.27
CA GLN A 201 4.05 -12.00 -14.21
C GLN A 201 2.54 -12.10 -14.47
N GLY A 202 1.97 -13.31 -14.53
CA GLY A 202 0.54 -13.50 -14.76
C GLY A 202 -0.32 -12.89 -13.64
N LYS A 203 0.11 -13.05 -12.40
CA LYS A 203 -0.53 -12.38 -11.25
C LYS A 203 -0.27 -10.87 -11.25
N ALA A 204 0.91 -10.40 -11.64
CA ALA A 204 1.20 -8.98 -11.76
C ALA A 204 0.28 -8.29 -12.76
N GLU A 205 0.05 -8.91 -13.93
CA GLU A 205 -0.91 -8.43 -14.93
C GLU A 205 -2.36 -8.48 -14.41
N ALA A 206 -2.74 -9.54 -13.69
CA ALA A 206 -4.05 -9.62 -13.05
C ALA A 206 -4.25 -8.54 -11.98
N MET A 207 -3.20 -8.24 -11.21
CA MET A 207 -3.18 -7.14 -10.23
C MET A 207 -3.33 -5.78 -10.92
N THR A 208 -2.66 -5.56 -12.06
CA THR A 208 -2.82 -4.33 -12.86
C THR A 208 -4.27 -4.12 -13.29
N ARG A 209 -4.94 -5.17 -13.76
CA ARG A 209 -6.37 -5.10 -14.12
C ARG A 209 -7.26 -4.85 -12.90
N THR A 210 -6.89 -5.36 -11.73
CA THR A 210 -7.61 -5.10 -10.47
C THR A 210 -7.42 -3.65 -10.04
N LEU A 211 -6.19 -3.14 -10.07
CA LEU A 211 -5.87 -1.73 -9.79
C LEU A 211 -6.68 -0.79 -10.70
N ASP A 212 -6.73 -1.07 -12.02
CA ASP A 212 -7.47 -0.24 -12.97
C ASP A 212 -8.96 -0.15 -12.63
N ARG A 213 -9.60 -1.28 -12.29
CA ARG A 213 -11.02 -1.29 -11.88
C ARG A 213 -11.26 -0.61 -10.53
N ASP A 214 -10.37 -0.83 -9.59
CA ASP A 214 -10.48 -0.31 -8.22
C ASP A 214 -10.35 1.20 -8.19
N LEU A 215 -9.30 1.75 -8.86
CA LEU A 215 -9.12 3.19 -8.97
C LEU A 215 -10.25 3.86 -9.76
N ALA A 216 -10.78 3.23 -10.83
CA ALA A 216 -11.94 3.72 -11.55
C ALA A 216 -13.16 3.85 -10.62
N ALA A 217 -13.43 2.82 -9.81
CA ALA A 217 -14.54 2.83 -8.87
C ALA A 217 -14.34 3.88 -7.76
N ALA A 218 -13.12 4.05 -7.26
CA ALA A 218 -12.78 5.06 -6.25
C ALA A 218 -12.97 6.49 -6.80
N LYS A 219 -12.49 6.77 -8.01
CA LYS A 219 -12.70 8.08 -8.68
C LYS A 219 -14.18 8.35 -8.90
N ALA A 220 -14.97 7.35 -9.31
CA ALA A 220 -16.42 7.49 -9.49
C ALA A 220 -17.14 7.85 -8.17
N ARG A 221 -16.56 7.50 -7.01
CA ARG A 221 -17.04 7.90 -5.68
C ARG A 221 -16.47 9.26 -5.22
N GLY A 222 -15.71 9.97 -6.06
CA GLY A 222 -15.11 11.24 -5.72
C GLY A 222 -13.91 11.14 -4.76
N LYS A 223 -13.25 9.98 -4.68
CA LYS A 223 -12.09 9.80 -3.79
C LYS A 223 -10.80 10.34 -4.40
N TYR A 224 -9.93 10.90 -3.56
CA TYR A 224 -8.53 11.15 -3.87
C TYR A 224 -7.74 9.86 -3.68
N LEU A 225 -6.67 9.67 -4.45
CA LEU A 225 -6.01 8.38 -4.56
C LEU A 225 -4.58 8.42 -4.03
N LEU A 226 -4.22 7.38 -3.24
CA LEU A 226 -2.87 7.06 -2.80
C LEU A 226 -2.57 5.61 -3.16
N VAL A 227 -1.42 5.35 -3.81
CA VAL A 227 -0.96 4.00 -4.13
C VAL A 227 0.43 3.77 -3.51
N ALA A 228 0.57 2.67 -2.77
CA ALA A 228 1.82 2.24 -2.15
C ALA A 228 2.34 0.96 -2.81
N TYR A 229 3.64 0.93 -3.12
CA TYR A 229 4.36 -0.24 -3.66
C TYR A 229 5.85 -0.13 -3.31
N HIS A 230 6.57 -1.26 -3.22
CA HIS A 230 7.92 -1.25 -2.67
C HIS A 230 8.96 -0.64 -3.60
N ASP A 231 9.14 -1.20 -4.82
CA ASP A 231 10.19 -0.76 -5.75
C ASP A 231 9.75 0.45 -6.57
N PRO A 232 10.40 1.63 -6.41
CA PRO A 232 9.96 2.87 -7.02
C PRO A 232 10.23 2.93 -8.53
N TYR A 233 9.28 3.49 -9.29
CA TYR A 233 9.49 3.87 -10.68
C TYR A 233 10.21 5.23 -10.80
N PHE A 234 9.80 6.21 -9.99
CA PHE A 234 10.38 7.55 -9.95
C PHE A 234 11.37 7.67 -8.80
N THR A 235 12.65 7.50 -9.08
CA THR A 235 13.73 7.56 -8.08
C THR A 235 15.07 7.84 -8.74
N SER A 236 16.06 8.25 -7.93
CA SER A 236 17.47 8.27 -8.32
C SER A 236 18.03 6.85 -8.38
N THR A 237 19.12 6.68 -9.10
CA THR A 237 19.93 5.46 -9.02
C THR A 237 20.88 5.55 -7.83
N THR A 238 21.01 4.46 -7.08
CA THR A 238 22.06 4.23 -6.08
C THR A 238 23.14 3.30 -6.64
N ASP A 239 24.11 2.93 -5.84
CA ASP A 239 25.14 1.95 -6.21
C ASP A 239 24.61 0.53 -6.40
N GLN A 240 23.40 0.22 -5.91
CA GLN A 240 22.80 -1.13 -5.96
C GLN A 240 21.41 -1.17 -6.59
N HIS A 241 20.64 -0.09 -6.54
CA HIS A 241 19.26 -0.02 -6.99
C HIS A 241 19.01 1.19 -7.89
N GLY A 242 17.99 1.10 -8.71
CA GLY A 242 17.52 2.18 -9.57
C GLY A 242 16.01 2.06 -9.79
N PRO A 243 15.46 2.88 -10.70
CA PRO A 243 14.04 2.81 -11.04
C PRO A 243 13.64 1.41 -11.50
N ASP A 244 12.61 0.83 -10.90
CA ASP A 244 12.07 -0.44 -11.37
C ASP A 244 11.10 -0.20 -12.54
N LYS A 245 11.56 -0.53 -13.74
CA LYS A 245 10.77 -0.37 -14.97
C LYS A 245 9.73 -1.47 -15.17
N ALA A 246 9.77 -2.56 -14.41
CA ALA A 246 8.77 -3.62 -14.48
C ALA A 246 7.40 -3.15 -13.95
N VAL A 247 7.38 -2.19 -13.01
CA VAL A 247 6.13 -1.63 -12.47
C VAL A 247 5.45 -0.60 -13.39
N LYS A 248 6.00 -0.34 -14.59
CA LYS A 248 5.42 0.62 -15.55
C LYS A 248 3.91 0.43 -15.79
N PRO A 249 3.38 -0.80 -15.95
CA PRO A 249 1.94 -0.97 -16.15
C PRO A 249 1.08 -0.43 -14.99
N TRP A 250 1.60 -0.40 -13.75
CA TRP A 250 0.92 0.25 -12.64
C TRP A 250 1.03 1.77 -12.72
N VAL A 251 2.18 2.28 -13.16
CA VAL A 251 2.40 3.72 -13.36
C VAL A 251 1.47 4.28 -14.44
N ASP A 252 1.22 3.54 -15.51
CA ASP A 252 0.24 3.91 -16.54
C ASP A 252 -1.19 4.03 -15.95
N VAL A 253 -1.56 3.13 -15.05
CA VAL A 253 -2.86 3.19 -14.34
C VAL A 253 -2.87 4.35 -13.33
N ILE A 254 -1.77 4.59 -12.63
CA ILE A 254 -1.60 5.71 -11.68
C ILE A 254 -1.79 7.04 -12.40
N ASP A 255 -1.16 7.21 -13.55
CA ASP A 255 -1.28 8.43 -14.38
C ASP A 255 -2.70 8.59 -14.94
N LYS A 256 -3.28 7.51 -15.48
CA LYS A 256 -4.65 7.46 -16.02
C LYS A 256 -5.71 7.99 -15.05
N TYR A 257 -5.59 7.69 -13.76
CA TYR A 257 -6.57 8.09 -12.74
C TYR A 257 -6.14 9.30 -11.92
N ASP A 258 -5.05 9.96 -12.28
CA ASP A 258 -4.50 11.11 -11.55
C ASP A 258 -4.32 10.79 -10.06
N VAL A 259 -3.57 9.72 -9.75
CA VAL A 259 -3.21 9.38 -8.38
C VAL A 259 -2.32 10.47 -7.81
N ARG A 260 -2.78 11.13 -6.76
CA ARG A 260 -2.08 12.31 -6.22
C ARG A 260 -0.80 11.99 -5.47
N LEU A 261 -0.70 10.78 -4.92
CA LEU A 261 0.37 10.41 -4.00
C LEU A 261 0.77 8.95 -4.21
N THR A 262 2.07 8.73 -4.43
CA THR A 262 2.66 7.39 -4.40
C THR A 262 3.71 7.28 -3.31
N LEU A 263 3.75 6.13 -2.64
CA LEU A 263 4.71 5.80 -1.60
C LEU A 263 5.47 4.54 -1.98
N SER A 264 6.79 4.60 -1.86
CA SER A 264 7.69 3.48 -2.14
C SER A 264 8.86 3.43 -1.15
N ALA A 265 9.69 2.39 -1.27
CA ALA A 265 10.88 2.15 -0.45
C ALA A 265 12.03 1.58 -1.29
N SER A 266 12.75 0.51 -0.86
CA SER A 266 13.79 -0.22 -1.62
C SER A 266 15.14 0.50 -1.81
N GLN A 267 15.18 1.83 -1.85
CA GLN A 267 16.39 2.60 -2.22
C GLN A 267 17.34 2.89 -1.05
N HIS A 268 16.94 2.57 0.19
CA HIS A 268 17.66 2.86 1.43
C HIS A 268 18.06 4.35 1.56
N ASN A 269 17.13 5.22 1.24
CA ASN A 269 17.26 6.67 1.34
C ASN A 269 15.89 7.34 1.37
N TYR A 270 15.87 8.66 1.42
CA TYR A 270 14.65 9.45 1.26
C TYR A 270 14.70 10.25 -0.04
N GLU A 271 13.59 10.21 -0.78
CA GLU A 271 13.40 11.07 -1.95
C GLU A 271 11.96 11.57 -2.04
N ARG A 272 11.79 12.75 -2.65
CA ARG A 272 10.50 13.29 -3.06
C ARG A 272 10.60 13.90 -4.45
N SER A 273 9.64 13.58 -5.30
CA SER A 273 9.48 14.21 -6.61
C SER A 273 8.66 15.50 -6.53
N CYS A 274 8.73 16.34 -7.60
CA CYS A 274 7.62 17.24 -7.97
C CYS A 274 6.36 16.40 -8.25
N PRO A 275 5.15 16.99 -8.37
CA PRO A 275 4.04 16.31 -9.03
C PRO A 275 4.48 15.90 -10.45
N ILE A 276 4.41 14.60 -10.76
CA ILE A 276 5.04 14.03 -11.96
C ILE A 276 4.07 13.13 -12.72
N LEU A 277 4.11 13.24 -14.05
CA LEU A 277 3.42 12.36 -14.98
C LEU A 277 4.30 11.17 -15.38
N GLU A 278 3.71 10.14 -15.94
CA GLU A 278 4.40 8.96 -16.50
C GLU A 278 5.52 9.36 -17.47
N SER A 279 5.35 10.46 -18.18
CA SER A 279 6.34 11.04 -19.12
C SER A 279 7.56 11.70 -18.49
N ASP A 280 7.78 11.58 -17.18
CA ASP A 280 8.83 12.26 -16.41
C ASP A 280 8.68 13.81 -16.35
N ALA A 281 7.52 14.34 -16.78
CA ALA A 281 7.26 15.78 -16.77
C ALA A 281 6.69 16.22 -15.42
N CYS A 282 7.32 17.23 -14.80
CA CYS A 282 6.78 17.91 -13.64
C CYS A 282 5.57 18.79 -14.01
N THR A 283 4.56 18.79 -13.16
CA THR A 283 3.39 19.67 -13.26
C THR A 283 3.33 20.63 -12.07
N PRO A 284 2.52 21.69 -12.12
CA PRO A 284 2.26 22.54 -10.96
C PRO A 284 1.62 21.75 -9.81
N ASP A 285 1.81 22.18 -8.57
CA ASP A 285 1.31 21.47 -7.37
C ASP A 285 -0.21 21.26 -7.37
N THR A 286 -0.98 22.14 -8.01
CA THR A 286 -2.44 22.01 -8.20
C THR A 286 -2.82 21.22 -9.45
N GLY A 287 -1.84 20.83 -10.27
CA GLY A 287 -2.04 20.10 -11.52
C GLY A 287 -2.15 18.59 -11.32
N PRO A 288 -2.29 17.85 -12.43
CA PRO A 288 -2.31 16.38 -12.43
C PRO A 288 -0.94 15.79 -12.06
N GLY A 289 -0.91 14.47 -11.96
CA GLY A 289 0.29 13.68 -11.69
C GLY A 289 0.49 13.37 -10.21
N THR A 290 1.40 12.46 -9.92
CA THR A 290 1.67 11.97 -8.57
C THR A 290 2.83 12.72 -7.92
N THR A 291 2.75 13.03 -6.62
CA THR A 291 3.95 13.29 -5.82
C THR A 291 4.45 11.95 -5.32
N ALA A 292 5.62 11.53 -5.80
CA ALA A 292 6.23 10.27 -5.41
C ALA A 292 7.20 10.47 -4.25
N PHE A 293 7.02 9.68 -3.20
CA PHE A 293 7.96 9.59 -2.07
C PHE A 293 8.59 8.21 -2.05
N ASN A 294 9.90 8.18 -1.87
CA ASN A 294 10.65 7.01 -1.44
C ASN A 294 11.02 7.18 0.04
N VAL A 295 10.56 6.27 0.90
CA VAL A 295 10.74 6.35 2.37
C VAL A 295 11.39 5.07 2.87
N SER A 296 12.65 4.90 2.52
CA SER A 296 13.45 3.70 2.69
C SER A 296 14.48 3.88 3.81
N THR A 297 14.04 4.41 4.95
CA THR A 297 14.91 4.89 6.03
C THR A 297 14.53 4.31 7.39
N GLY A 298 13.86 3.13 7.41
CA GLY A 298 13.33 2.50 8.61
C GLY A 298 14.37 1.90 9.55
N GLY A 299 15.63 1.68 9.10
CA GLY A 299 16.66 1.18 10.01
C GLY A 299 17.81 0.41 9.37
N VAL A 300 17.70 -0.02 8.11
CA VAL A 300 18.79 -0.69 7.41
C VAL A 300 19.80 0.35 6.86
N ASN A 301 20.99 -0.13 6.47
CA ASN A 301 22.07 0.72 5.98
C ASN A 301 21.62 1.66 4.84
N LEU A 302 21.87 2.95 5.01
CA LEU A 302 21.55 3.96 3.99
C LEU A 302 22.51 3.89 2.80
N ARG A 303 22.01 4.26 1.59
CA ARG A 303 22.75 4.19 0.32
C ARG A 303 22.88 5.54 -0.34
N SER A 304 24.08 5.81 -0.84
CA SER A 304 24.39 7.04 -1.55
C SER A 304 23.82 7.05 -2.96
N PHE A 305 23.54 8.25 -3.46
CA PHE A 305 23.00 8.48 -4.80
C PHE A 305 24.11 8.51 -5.85
N VAL A 306 23.85 7.92 -7.01
CA VAL A 306 24.73 7.99 -8.20
C VAL A 306 24.31 9.11 -9.13
N ASN A 307 23.01 9.34 -9.32
CA ASN A 307 22.47 10.40 -10.17
C ASN A 307 21.35 11.17 -9.47
N LYS A 308 20.89 12.26 -10.07
CA LYS A 308 19.70 13.01 -9.66
C LYS A 308 18.83 13.31 -10.87
N PRO A 309 17.73 12.57 -11.08
CA PRO A 309 16.74 12.95 -12.09
C PRO A 309 16.16 14.35 -11.81
N PRO A 310 15.81 15.13 -12.85
CA PRO A 310 15.34 16.50 -12.69
C PRO A 310 14.05 16.61 -11.89
N TYR A 311 13.22 15.57 -11.88
CA TYR A 311 11.97 15.51 -11.11
C TYR A 311 12.17 15.25 -9.60
N ILE A 312 13.36 14.86 -9.16
CA ILE A 312 13.66 14.71 -7.72
C ILE A 312 13.98 16.08 -7.14
N VAL A 313 13.07 16.59 -6.33
CA VAL A 313 13.19 17.94 -5.74
C VAL A 313 13.82 17.94 -4.35
N LYS A 314 13.65 16.83 -3.61
CA LYS A 314 14.29 16.63 -2.29
C LYS A 314 14.85 15.21 -2.19
N ARG A 315 16.04 15.05 -1.59
CA ARG A 315 16.63 13.75 -1.28
C ARG A 315 17.73 13.86 -0.22
N PHE A 316 17.90 12.80 0.55
CA PHE A 316 19.01 12.59 1.48
C PHE A 316 19.20 11.12 1.81
N SER A 317 20.41 10.75 2.24
CA SER A 317 20.80 9.38 2.61
C SER A 317 21.70 9.36 3.85
N ASP A 318 21.47 10.27 4.77
CA ASP A 318 22.25 10.49 5.98
C ASP A 318 21.41 10.45 7.26
N THR A 319 20.11 10.12 7.13
CA THR A 319 19.16 10.25 8.24
C THR A 319 18.15 9.11 8.21
N TYR A 320 18.05 8.38 9.32
CA TYR A 320 16.95 7.45 9.58
C TYR A 320 15.73 8.18 10.11
N GLY A 321 14.56 7.69 9.76
CA GLY A 321 13.29 8.27 10.16
C GLY A 321 12.11 7.73 9.36
N TRP A 322 11.03 8.48 9.37
CA TRP A 322 9.77 8.10 8.75
C TRP A 322 9.01 9.32 8.23
N LEU A 323 8.06 9.10 7.35
CA LEU A 323 7.23 10.15 6.76
C LEU A 323 5.86 10.19 7.44
N ALA A 324 5.51 11.35 8.03
CA ALA A 324 4.14 11.65 8.42
C ALA A 324 3.39 12.30 7.26
N LEU A 325 2.14 11.89 7.07
CA LEU A 325 1.21 12.48 6.11
C LEU A 325 -0.10 12.86 6.79
N SER A 326 -0.62 14.05 6.46
CA SER A 326 -1.96 14.48 6.81
C SER A 326 -2.78 14.61 5.53
N LEU A 327 -3.73 13.71 5.32
CA LEU A 327 -4.58 13.66 4.13
C LEU A 327 -5.88 14.44 4.39
N HIS A 328 -6.09 15.54 3.69
CA HIS A 328 -7.23 16.44 3.91
C HIS A 328 -8.44 16.07 3.04
N PRO A 329 -9.66 16.48 3.47
CA PRO A 329 -10.89 16.16 2.76
C PRO A 329 -11.01 16.77 1.38
N ASP A 330 -10.29 17.85 1.10
CA ASP A 330 -10.27 18.56 -0.19
C ASP A 330 -9.23 18.01 -1.18
N GLY A 331 -8.53 16.93 -0.81
CA GLY A 331 -7.47 16.31 -1.61
C GLY A 331 -6.12 17.02 -1.51
N SER A 332 -5.97 18.04 -0.70
CA SER A 332 -4.66 18.53 -0.28
C SER A 332 -4.03 17.55 0.70
N PHE A 333 -2.72 17.59 0.84
CA PHE A 333 -2.03 16.83 1.87
C PHE A 333 -0.77 17.54 2.34
N ASP A 334 -0.47 17.40 3.64
CA ASP A 334 0.79 17.82 4.24
C ASP A 334 1.70 16.61 4.40
N TRP A 335 3.01 16.87 4.29
CA TRP A 335 4.04 15.88 4.65
C TRP A 335 5.05 16.48 5.60
N ARG A 336 5.57 15.61 6.47
CA ARG A 336 6.72 15.91 7.32
C ARG A 336 7.56 14.66 7.50
N TYR A 337 8.81 14.72 7.09
CA TYR A 337 9.78 13.71 7.47
C TYR A 337 10.24 13.94 8.91
N HIS A 338 10.11 12.90 9.74
CA HIS A 338 10.56 12.89 11.12
C HIS A 338 11.93 12.22 11.22
N PRO A 339 13.03 13.02 11.32
CA PRO A 339 14.35 12.48 11.55
C PRO A 339 14.44 11.89 12.97
N VAL A 340 15.11 10.76 13.10
CA VAL A 340 15.34 10.06 14.35
C VAL A 340 16.83 9.96 14.63
N VAL A 341 17.63 9.47 13.67
CA VAL A 341 19.09 9.48 13.72
C VAL A 341 19.58 10.22 12.49
N GLY A 342 20.29 11.30 12.70
CA GLY A 342 20.66 12.28 11.66
C GLY A 342 19.85 13.57 11.80
N SER A 343 19.96 14.48 10.82
CA SER A 343 19.33 15.80 10.91
C SER A 343 18.61 16.27 9.65
N SER A 344 18.72 15.52 8.55
CA SER A 344 18.05 15.87 7.30
C SER A 344 16.54 15.73 7.44
N THR A 345 15.80 16.68 6.88
CA THR A 345 14.33 16.71 6.98
C THR A 345 13.69 17.26 5.70
N ASP A 346 12.43 17.02 5.53
CA ASP A 346 11.58 17.57 4.47
C ASP A 346 10.16 17.80 5.00
N SER A 347 9.53 18.88 4.57
CA SER A 347 8.14 19.15 4.91
C SER A 347 7.51 20.09 3.88
N GLY A 348 6.21 20.04 3.75
CA GLY A 348 5.46 20.92 2.88
C GLY A 348 4.00 20.53 2.77
N THR A 349 3.31 21.17 1.86
CA THR A 349 1.89 20.96 1.53
C THR A 349 1.75 20.86 0.02
N ARG A 350 1.04 19.84 -0.47
CA ARG A 350 0.47 19.85 -1.82
C ARG A 350 -0.97 20.35 -1.74
N PRO A 351 -1.31 21.49 -2.36
CA PRO A 351 -2.65 22.04 -2.31
C PRO A 351 -3.67 21.13 -3.01
N ALA A 352 -4.96 21.38 -2.75
CA ALA A 352 -6.05 20.71 -3.45
C ALA A 352 -5.90 20.83 -4.98
N PRO A 353 -6.35 19.82 -5.75
CA PRO A 353 -6.37 19.91 -7.20
C PRO A 353 -7.28 21.08 -7.63
N ARG A 354 -6.96 21.74 -8.73
CA ARG A 354 -7.91 22.66 -9.38
C ARG A 354 -9.02 21.84 -10.03
N GLU A 355 -10.26 22.29 -9.81
CA GLU A 355 -11.42 21.79 -10.55
C GLU A 355 -11.33 22.08 -12.04
#